data_63afcf318a9577c3c496e1089df05eaf
#
_entry.id   63afcf318a9577c3c496e1089df05eaf
#
_cell.length_a   1.000
_cell.length_b   1.000
_cell.length_c   1.000
_cell.angle_alpha   90.00
_cell.angle_beta   90.00
_cell.angle_gamma   90.00
#
_symmetry.space_group_name_H-M   'P 1'
#
loop_
_entity.id
_entity.type
_entity.pdbx_description
1 polymer ?
#
loop_
_entity_poly.entity_id
_entity_poly.type
_entity_poly.pdbx_seq_one_letter_code
_entity_poly.pdbx_strand_id
1 'polypeptide(L)'
;MTETALKTSEPQRLAALERANQVRLARAALKRSIAIGQVSAAEVIRDCPEAAHRWPIGELLMSQRRWGSTRCRKFLSTNQIGETKPIGQLTPRQRQLLAGSLEGSATPARVVA
;
A
#
# COMPACT_ATOMS: atom_id res chain seq x y z
N MET A 1 -40.22 -4.54 10.84
CA MET A 1 -39.37 -3.84 9.86
C MET A 1 -37.94 -3.82 10.30
N THR A 2 -37.70 -3.22 11.44
CA THR A 2 -36.36 -3.13 11.96
C THR A 2 -35.72 -4.47 12.15
N GLU A 3 -36.51 -5.43 12.62
CA GLU A 3 -35.99 -6.78 12.85
C GLU A 3 -35.51 -7.43 11.56
N THR A 4 -36.29 -7.26 10.51
CA THR A 4 -35.91 -7.83 9.21
C THR A 4 -34.61 -7.22 8.71
N ALA A 5 -34.48 -5.93 8.86
CA ALA A 5 -33.27 -5.24 8.47
C ALA A 5 -32.08 -5.72 9.29
N LEU A 6 -32.27 -5.93 10.59
CA LEU A 6 -31.20 -6.42 11.46
C LEU A 6 -30.79 -7.82 11.07
N LYS A 7 -31.77 -8.69 10.79
CA LYS A 7 -31.47 -10.05 10.39
C LYS A 7 -30.70 -10.08 9.08
N THR A 8 -31.10 -9.22 8.14
CA THR A 8 -30.43 -9.15 6.86
C THR A 8 -29.01 -8.62 7.02
N SER A 9 -28.82 -7.64 7.89
CA SER A 9 -27.52 -6.99 8.05
C SER A 9 -26.55 -7.81 8.86
N GLU A 10 -27.04 -8.75 9.68
CA GLU A 10 -26.14 -9.54 10.52
C GLU A 10 -25.21 -10.44 9.71
N PRO A 11 -25.71 -11.27 8.78
CA PRO A 11 -24.82 -12.06 7.95
C PRO A 11 -23.90 -11.20 7.09
N GLN A 12 -24.44 -10.09 6.59
CA GLN A 12 -23.66 -9.17 5.79
C GLN A 12 -22.58 -8.51 6.61
N ARG A 13 -22.89 -8.18 7.85
CA ARG A 13 -21.92 -7.56 8.74
C ARG A 13 -20.80 -8.53 9.08
N LEU A 14 -21.14 -9.78 9.35
CA LEU A 14 -20.14 -10.80 9.62
C LEU A 14 -19.23 -11.03 8.43
N ALA A 15 -19.81 -11.08 7.23
CA ALA A 15 -19.03 -11.24 6.02
C ALA A 15 -18.11 -10.05 5.81
N ALA A 16 -18.62 -8.84 6.09
CA ALA A 16 -17.81 -7.63 5.96
C ALA A 16 -16.67 -7.61 6.97
N LEU A 17 -16.94 -8.06 8.20
CA LEU A 17 -15.91 -8.13 9.22
C LEU A 17 -14.84 -9.15 8.87
N GLU A 18 -15.24 -10.30 8.35
CA GLU A 18 -14.29 -11.30 7.89
C GLU A 18 -13.41 -10.78 6.78
N ARG A 19 -14.04 -10.09 5.81
CA ARG A 19 -13.29 -9.52 4.71
C ARG A 19 -12.32 -8.46 5.18
N ALA A 20 -12.76 -7.59 6.08
CA ALA A 20 -11.91 -6.56 6.65
C ALA A 20 -10.75 -7.17 7.40
N ASN A 21 -11.01 -8.26 8.13
CA ASN A 21 -9.96 -8.96 8.85
C ASN A 21 -8.96 -9.61 7.90
N GLN A 22 -9.44 -10.21 6.82
CA GLN A 22 -8.58 -10.81 5.81
C GLN A 22 -7.69 -9.76 5.16
N VAL A 23 -8.27 -8.59 4.84
CA VAL A 23 -7.49 -7.50 4.25
C VAL A 23 -6.42 -7.03 5.22
N ARG A 24 -6.78 -6.93 6.51
CA ARG A 24 -5.83 -6.49 7.52
C ARG A 24 -4.67 -7.48 7.67
N LEU A 25 -4.98 -8.77 7.67
CA LEU A 25 -3.96 -9.80 7.76
C LEU A 25 -3.07 -9.82 6.51
N ALA A 26 -3.69 -9.66 5.35
CA ALA A 26 -2.95 -9.62 4.10
C ALA A 26 -2.02 -8.41 4.05
N ARG A 27 -2.49 -7.27 4.57
CA ARG A 27 -1.65 -6.07 4.62
C ARG A 27 -0.47 -6.27 5.57
N ALA A 28 -0.71 -6.90 6.70
CA ALA A 28 0.37 -7.18 7.65
C ALA A 28 1.41 -8.12 7.01
N ALA A 29 0.95 -9.10 6.25
CA ALA A 29 1.85 -10.00 5.55
C ALA A 29 2.66 -9.26 4.49
N LEU A 30 2.02 -8.33 3.76
CA LEU A 30 2.72 -7.51 2.78
C LEU A 30 3.79 -6.65 3.44
N LYS A 31 3.47 -6.05 4.59
CA LYS A 31 4.44 -5.25 5.31
C LYS A 31 5.69 -6.06 5.64
N ARG A 32 5.49 -7.28 6.12
CA ARG A 32 6.61 -8.15 6.45
C ARG A 32 7.40 -8.53 5.21
N SER A 33 6.71 -8.86 4.13
CA SER A 33 7.38 -9.23 2.88
C SER A 33 8.21 -8.09 2.32
N ILE A 34 7.69 -6.87 2.42
CA ILE A 34 8.42 -5.69 1.97
C ILE A 34 9.64 -5.44 2.86
N ALA A 35 9.47 -5.60 4.16
CA ALA A 35 10.55 -5.36 5.11
C ALA A 35 11.72 -6.30 4.91
N ILE A 36 11.44 -7.56 4.56
CA ILE A 36 12.49 -8.55 4.36
C ILE A 36 12.94 -8.66 2.90
N GLY A 37 12.37 -7.84 2.02
CA GLY A 37 12.83 -7.77 0.64
C GLY A 37 12.25 -8.80 -0.31
N GLN A 38 11.26 -9.57 0.11
CA GLN A 38 10.61 -10.54 -0.77
C GLN A 38 9.75 -9.87 -1.83
N VAL A 39 9.13 -8.76 -1.47
CA VAL A 39 8.28 -7.99 -2.37
C VAL A 39 8.75 -6.55 -2.30
N SER A 40 8.82 -5.90 -3.45
CA SER A 40 9.23 -4.50 -3.47
C SER A 40 8.01 -3.59 -3.36
N ALA A 41 8.21 -2.40 -2.80
CA ALA A 41 7.15 -1.41 -2.73
C ALA A 41 6.67 -1.03 -4.12
N ALA A 42 7.59 -0.98 -5.09
CA ALA A 42 7.25 -0.68 -6.47
C ALA A 42 6.27 -1.70 -7.05
N GLU A 43 6.48 -2.97 -6.75
CA GLU A 43 5.57 -4.02 -7.20
C GLU A 43 4.17 -3.82 -6.63
N VAL A 44 4.09 -3.51 -5.33
CA VAL A 44 2.79 -3.29 -4.70
C VAL A 44 2.09 -2.10 -5.32
N ILE A 45 2.82 -1.04 -5.63
CA ILE A 45 2.25 0.14 -6.25
C ILE A 45 1.71 -0.20 -7.65
N ARG A 46 2.46 -0.95 -8.42
CA ARG A 46 2.04 -1.33 -9.78
C ARG A 46 0.85 -2.26 -9.77
N ASP A 47 0.93 -3.31 -8.96
CA ASP A 47 -0.11 -4.34 -8.95
C ASP A 47 -1.33 -3.91 -8.17
N CYS A 48 -1.16 -3.07 -7.18
CA CYS A 48 -2.22 -2.59 -6.31
C CYS A 48 -3.16 -3.72 -5.88
N PRO A 49 -2.66 -4.70 -5.14
CA PRO A 49 -3.54 -5.78 -4.68
C PRO A 49 -4.63 -5.22 -3.76
N GLU A 50 -5.71 -5.98 -3.62
CA GLU A 50 -6.86 -5.53 -2.86
C GLU A 50 -6.48 -5.07 -1.44
N ALA A 51 -5.56 -5.78 -0.81
CA ALA A 51 -5.13 -5.44 0.54
C ALA A 51 -4.45 -4.07 0.62
N ALA A 52 -3.94 -3.58 -0.51
CA ALA A 52 -3.22 -2.31 -0.55
C ALA A 52 -4.08 -1.15 -1.02
N HIS A 53 -5.32 -1.39 -1.45
CA HIS A 53 -6.16 -0.33 -2.02
C HIS A 53 -6.34 0.86 -1.09
N ARG A 54 -6.57 0.61 0.19
CA ARG A 54 -6.81 1.67 1.16
C ARG A 54 -5.57 2.00 1.99
N TRP A 55 -4.47 1.42 1.63
CA TRP A 55 -3.23 1.61 2.36
C TRP A 55 -2.63 2.95 1.98
N PRO A 56 -2.37 3.83 2.95
CA PRO A 56 -1.74 5.11 2.63
C PRO A 56 -0.34 4.89 2.05
N ILE A 57 -0.02 5.65 1.03
CA ILE A 57 1.26 5.48 0.33
C ILE A 57 2.45 5.69 1.28
N GLY A 58 2.30 6.61 2.23
CA GLY A 58 3.37 6.86 3.20
C GLY A 58 3.67 5.63 4.04
N GLU A 59 2.62 4.91 4.48
CA GLU A 59 2.82 3.71 5.28
C GLU A 59 3.48 2.61 4.46
N LEU A 60 3.10 2.49 3.20
CA LEU A 60 3.73 1.51 2.32
C LEU A 60 5.23 1.78 2.21
N LEU A 61 5.60 3.03 1.97
CA LEU A 61 6.99 3.39 1.82
C LEU A 61 7.78 3.16 3.11
N MET A 62 7.15 3.45 4.26
CA MET A 62 7.80 3.25 5.55
C MET A 62 7.95 1.78 5.90
N SER A 63 7.25 0.89 5.21
CA SER A 63 7.43 -0.54 5.41
C SER A 63 8.77 -1.03 4.88
N GLN A 64 9.37 -0.27 3.98
CA GLN A 64 10.65 -0.61 3.42
C GLN A 64 11.75 -0.44 4.47
N ARG A 65 12.69 -1.35 4.44
CA ARG A 65 13.83 -1.29 5.32
C ARG A 65 14.63 -0.03 5.05
N ARG A 66 15.00 0.67 6.09
CA ARG A 66 15.80 1.90 6.02
C ARG A 66 15.04 3.12 5.52
N TRP A 67 13.76 3.02 5.32
CA TRP A 67 12.96 4.18 4.95
C TRP A 67 12.28 4.74 6.20
N GLY A 68 12.78 5.86 6.68
CA GLY A 68 12.15 6.58 7.77
C GLY A 68 11.16 7.60 7.26
N SER A 69 10.49 8.29 8.18
CA SER A 69 9.48 9.26 7.83
C SER A 69 10.04 10.42 6.99
N THR A 70 11.25 10.86 7.29
CA THR A 70 11.86 11.96 6.56
C THR A 70 12.09 11.59 5.10
N ARG A 71 12.61 10.41 4.86
CA ARG A 71 12.87 9.94 3.51
C ARG A 71 11.58 9.79 2.72
N CYS A 72 10.55 9.25 3.37
CA CYS A 72 9.23 9.09 2.74
C CYS A 72 8.66 10.44 2.36
N ARG A 73 8.72 11.41 3.25
CA ARG A 73 8.20 12.74 2.97
C ARG A 73 8.91 13.40 1.82
N LYS A 74 10.22 13.31 1.80
CA LYS A 74 11.00 13.89 0.72
C LYS A 74 10.63 13.26 -0.62
N PHE A 75 10.56 11.94 -0.64
CA PHE A 75 10.21 11.20 -1.85
C PHE A 75 8.83 11.61 -2.37
N LEU A 76 7.83 11.63 -1.48
CA LEU A 76 6.47 11.96 -1.87
C LEU A 76 6.35 13.44 -2.25
N SER A 77 7.05 14.30 -1.56
CA SER A 77 7.04 15.71 -1.88
C SER A 77 7.62 15.96 -3.28
N THR A 78 8.70 15.27 -3.61
CA THR A 78 9.30 15.37 -4.94
C THR A 78 8.33 14.93 -6.02
N ASN A 79 7.51 13.92 -5.72
CA ASN A 79 6.53 13.40 -6.66
C ASN A 79 5.17 14.07 -6.53
N GLN A 80 5.04 15.05 -5.65
CA GLN A 80 3.81 15.83 -5.43
C GLN A 80 2.63 14.97 -5.04
N ILE A 81 2.87 14.02 -4.15
CA ILE A 81 1.82 13.12 -3.66
C ILE A 81 1.74 13.22 -2.15
N GLY A 82 0.50 13.32 -1.62
CA GLY A 82 0.29 13.35 -0.18
C GLY A 82 0.54 11.98 0.44
N GLU A 83 1.16 11.95 1.60
CA GLU A 83 1.51 10.70 2.25
C GLU A 83 0.30 9.88 2.72
N THR A 84 -0.84 10.52 2.89
CA THR A 84 -2.05 9.81 3.31
C THR A 84 -2.90 9.32 2.15
N LYS A 85 -2.49 9.58 0.91
CA LYS A 85 -3.26 9.16 -0.25
C LYS A 85 -3.25 7.63 -0.37
N PRO A 86 -4.43 6.99 -0.45
CA PRO A 86 -4.48 5.54 -0.62
C PRO A 86 -3.90 5.11 -1.95
N ILE A 87 -3.21 3.99 -1.97
CA ILE A 87 -2.59 3.49 -3.19
C ILE A 87 -3.62 3.28 -4.28
N GLY A 88 -4.80 2.81 -3.94
CA GLY A 88 -5.86 2.57 -4.92
C GLY A 88 -6.38 3.83 -5.59
N GLN A 89 -6.11 5.01 -5.01
CA GLN A 89 -6.52 6.28 -5.60
C GLN A 89 -5.45 6.93 -6.47
N LEU A 90 -4.29 6.31 -6.55
CA LEU A 90 -3.25 6.81 -7.43
C LEU A 90 -3.66 6.58 -8.89
N THR A 91 -3.40 7.57 -9.74
CA THR A 91 -3.65 7.39 -11.17
C THR A 91 -2.61 6.42 -11.73
N PRO A 92 -2.88 5.78 -12.88
CA PRO A 92 -1.89 4.90 -13.50
C PRO A 92 -0.55 5.60 -13.73
N ARG A 93 -0.62 6.86 -14.11
CA ARG A 93 0.60 7.65 -14.33
C ARG A 93 1.38 7.83 -13.03
N GLN A 94 0.67 8.15 -11.94
CA GLN A 94 1.31 8.31 -10.64
C GLN A 94 1.94 7.01 -10.18
N ARG A 95 1.25 5.89 -10.40
CA ARG A 95 1.80 4.59 -10.04
C ARG A 95 3.10 4.30 -10.78
N GLN A 96 3.11 4.55 -12.07
CA GLN A 96 4.29 4.31 -12.87
C GLN A 96 5.43 5.22 -12.45
N LEU A 97 5.14 6.49 -12.19
CA LEU A 97 6.15 7.42 -11.74
C LEU A 97 6.76 7.01 -10.42
N LEU A 98 5.90 6.67 -9.46
CA LEU A 98 6.39 6.26 -8.14
C LEU A 98 7.18 4.97 -8.21
N ALA A 99 6.65 3.98 -8.91
CA ALA A 99 7.34 2.69 -9.03
C ALA A 99 8.67 2.86 -9.73
N GLY A 100 8.70 3.65 -10.79
CA GLY A 100 9.93 3.92 -11.51
C GLY A 100 10.95 4.66 -10.66
N SER A 101 10.48 5.63 -9.87
CA SER A 101 11.37 6.39 -8.99
C SER A 101 11.94 5.50 -7.89
N LEU A 102 11.13 4.59 -7.35
CA LEU A 102 11.60 3.66 -6.35
C LEU A 102 12.63 2.70 -6.91
N GLU A 103 12.38 2.20 -8.10
CA GLU A 103 13.32 1.31 -8.76
C GLU A 103 14.59 2.05 -9.15
N GLY A 104 14.44 3.29 -9.59
CA GLY A 104 15.58 4.12 -9.90
C GLY A 104 16.44 4.40 -8.68
N SER A 105 15.81 4.58 -7.52
CA SER A 105 16.56 4.78 -6.28
C SER A 105 17.34 3.55 -5.87
N ALA A 106 16.80 2.38 -6.14
CA ALA A 106 17.47 1.12 -5.80
C ALA A 106 18.48 0.73 -6.86
N THR A 107 18.25 1.11 -8.10
CA THR A 107 19.03 0.68 -9.25
C THR A 107 20.39 1.36 -9.41
N PRO A 108 20.55 2.65 -9.07
CA PRO A 108 21.81 3.33 -9.34
C PRO A 108 23.04 2.59 -8.82
N ALA A 109 22.93 1.98 -7.66
CA ALA A 109 24.03 1.23 -7.10
C ALA A 109 24.41 0.05 -7.99
N ARG A 110 23.43 -0.63 -8.54
CA ARG A 110 23.68 -1.76 -9.43
C ARG A 110 24.23 -1.33 -10.77
N VAL A 111 23.69 -0.26 -11.28
CA VAL A 111 24.12 0.23 -12.59
C VAL A 111 25.57 0.69 -12.53
N VAL A 112 25.91 1.35 -11.44
CA VAL A 112 27.27 1.81 -11.25
C VAL A 112 28.23 0.64 -11.09
N ALA A 113 27.72 -0.39 -10.41
CA ALA A 113 28.53 -1.58 -10.23
C ALA A 113 28.68 -2.33 -11.52
#